data_41368b05b5602c9971982a03c56d3b5a
#
_entry.id   41368b05b5602c9971982a03c56d3b5a
#
_cell.length_a   1.000
_cell.length_b   1.000
_cell.length_c   1.000
_cell.angle_alpha   90.00
_cell.angle_beta   90.00
_cell.angle_gamma   90.00
#
_symmetry.space_group_name_H-M   'P 1'
#
loop_
_entity.id
_entity.type
_entity.pdbx_description
1 polymer ?
#
loop_
_entity_poly.entity_id
_entity_poly.type
_entity_poly.pdbx_seq_one_letter_code
_entity_poly.pdbx_strand_id
1 'polypeptide(L)'
;MKARALWTVAPGVAEIREHTLPTPAEGQALVVTRATGISRGTERLVFTGRVPESQWPAMRAPLQYGEFPFPVSYGYAAVGEVREGPDALRGRRVFCLHPHHDAFIAPAAMCIPVPDAVPDRRAVLAANMETAVNVLWDARPLVGERALV
;
A
#
# COMPACT_ATOMS: atom_id res chain seq x y z
N MET A 1 2.74 -16.08 -12.90
CA MET A 1 1.31 -15.64 -12.93
C MET A 1 1.24 -14.28 -13.61
N LYS A 2 0.21 -14.00 -14.44
CA LYS A 2 -0.03 -12.63 -14.95
C LYS A 2 -0.73 -11.79 -13.87
N ALA A 3 -0.31 -10.54 -13.76
CA ALA A 3 -0.88 -9.55 -12.85
C ALA A 3 -1.02 -8.19 -13.55
N ARG A 4 -1.89 -7.33 -13.04
CA ARG A 4 -2.13 -5.98 -13.54
C ARG A 4 -1.81 -4.96 -12.47
N ALA A 5 -1.21 -3.86 -12.87
CA ALA A 5 -0.80 -2.75 -12.01
C ALA A 5 -1.33 -1.43 -12.55
N LEU A 6 -1.75 -0.54 -11.64
CA LEU A 6 -2.06 0.84 -11.98
C LEU A 6 -0.76 1.64 -12.06
N TRP A 7 -0.55 2.33 -13.17
CA TRP A 7 0.59 3.20 -13.42
C TRP A 7 0.13 4.63 -13.70
N THR A 8 0.78 5.58 -13.09
CA THR A 8 0.71 6.99 -13.52
C THR A 8 1.83 7.22 -14.53
N VAL A 9 1.49 7.61 -15.74
CA VAL A 9 2.43 7.68 -16.88
C VAL A 9 2.73 9.11 -17.34
N ALA A 10 1.86 10.04 -16.96
CA ALA A 10 2.00 11.47 -17.16
C ALA A 10 1.11 12.22 -16.16
N PRO A 11 1.24 13.54 -15.99
CA PRO A 11 0.39 14.31 -15.11
C PRO A 11 -1.11 14.11 -15.43
N GLY A 12 -1.86 13.55 -14.48
CA GLY A 12 -3.29 13.27 -14.64
C GLY A 12 -3.65 12.09 -15.56
N VAL A 13 -2.66 11.30 -15.99
CA VAL A 13 -2.87 10.16 -16.88
C VAL A 13 -2.43 8.87 -16.19
N ALA A 14 -3.38 7.94 -16.05
CA ALA A 14 -3.11 6.61 -15.52
C ALA A 14 -3.52 5.52 -16.52
N GLU A 15 -2.84 4.40 -16.46
CA GLU A 15 -3.14 3.21 -17.26
C GLU A 15 -2.93 1.93 -16.46
N ILE A 16 -3.57 0.85 -16.89
CA ILE A 16 -3.34 -0.49 -16.36
C ILE A 16 -2.32 -1.19 -17.25
N ARG A 17 -1.22 -1.66 -16.64
CA ARG A 17 -0.19 -2.45 -17.30
C ARG A 17 -0.21 -3.88 -16.79
N GLU A 18 -0.10 -4.83 -17.72
CA GLU A 18 0.13 -6.23 -17.39
C GLU A 18 1.62 -6.50 -17.19
N HIS A 19 1.91 -7.36 -16.22
CA HIS A 19 3.26 -7.88 -16.01
C HIS A 19 3.19 -9.34 -15.54
N THR A 20 4.32 -10.03 -15.62
CA THR A 20 4.42 -11.42 -15.14
C THR A 20 5.11 -11.44 -13.80
N LEU A 21 4.42 -12.01 -12.80
CA LEU A 21 5.02 -12.31 -11.51
C LEU A 21 5.80 -13.61 -11.59
N PRO A 22 7.05 -13.65 -11.10
CA PRO A 22 7.80 -14.91 -10.94
C PRO A 22 7.17 -15.78 -9.85
N THR A 23 7.76 -16.94 -9.59
CA THR A 23 7.48 -17.70 -8.36
C THR A 23 8.08 -16.96 -7.16
N PRO A 24 7.38 -16.86 -6.03
CA PRO A 24 7.93 -16.26 -4.83
C PRO A 24 9.22 -16.97 -4.39
N ALA A 25 10.25 -16.20 -4.07
CA ALA A 25 11.45 -16.73 -3.45
C ALA A 25 11.23 -17.06 -1.97
N GLU A 26 12.18 -17.74 -1.35
CA GLU A 26 12.16 -17.95 0.10
C GLU A 26 12.02 -16.62 0.86
N GLY A 27 11.18 -16.58 1.88
CA GLY A 27 10.89 -15.36 2.64
C GLY A 27 9.94 -14.37 1.95
N GLN A 28 9.42 -14.70 0.77
CA GLN A 28 8.41 -13.89 0.07
C GLN A 28 7.03 -14.55 0.11
N ALA A 29 6.01 -13.75 -0.14
CA ALA A 29 4.63 -14.18 -0.29
C ALA A 29 4.02 -13.64 -1.57
N LEU A 30 3.28 -14.47 -2.31
CA LEU A 30 2.38 -14.07 -3.38
C LEU A 30 1.02 -13.75 -2.77
N VAL A 31 0.59 -12.52 -2.96
CA VAL A 31 -0.68 -11.99 -2.46
C VAL A 31 -1.60 -11.69 -3.64
N VAL A 32 -2.83 -12.20 -3.60
CA VAL A 32 -3.90 -11.81 -4.51
C VAL A 32 -4.74 -10.74 -3.83
N THR A 33 -4.79 -9.56 -4.43
CA THR A 33 -5.41 -8.38 -3.87
C THR A 33 -6.94 -8.53 -3.82
N ARG A 34 -7.54 -8.13 -2.72
CA ARG A 34 -8.99 -8.07 -2.50
C ARG A 34 -9.50 -6.62 -2.48
N ALA A 35 -8.68 -5.71 -1.97
CA ALA A 35 -8.99 -4.28 -1.92
C ALA A 35 -7.70 -3.46 -1.84
N THR A 36 -7.71 -2.25 -2.39
CA THR A 36 -6.69 -1.23 -2.17
C THR A 36 -7.32 0.08 -1.74
N GLY A 37 -6.62 0.83 -0.89
CA GLY A 37 -7.04 2.16 -0.45
C GLY A 37 -6.28 3.24 -1.21
N ILE A 38 -7.00 4.25 -1.73
CA ILE A 38 -6.38 5.40 -2.40
C ILE A 38 -6.23 6.54 -1.40
N SER A 39 -5.01 7.03 -1.22
CA SER A 39 -4.73 8.23 -0.43
C SER A 39 -5.10 9.48 -1.22
N ARG A 40 -6.18 10.14 -0.83
CA ARG A 40 -6.66 11.36 -1.49
C ARG A 40 -5.63 12.49 -1.54
N GLY A 41 -4.78 12.61 -0.52
CA GLY A 41 -3.73 13.63 -0.45
C GLY A 41 -2.48 13.24 -1.24
N THR A 42 -1.77 12.26 -0.73
CA THR A 42 -0.45 11.83 -1.22
C THR A 42 -0.49 11.33 -2.66
N GLU A 43 -1.42 10.42 -2.97
CA GLU A 43 -1.49 9.86 -4.31
C GLU A 43 -1.99 10.87 -5.35
N ARG A 44 -2.79 11.86 -4.93
CA ARG A 44 -3.15 12.96 -5.81
C ARG A 44 -1.93 13.80 -6.21
N LEU A 45 -0.98 14.05 -5.30
CA LEU A 45 0.26 14.77 -5.63
C LEU A 45 1.07 13.98 -6.66
N VAL A 46 1.20 12.67 -6.46
CA VAL A 46 1.88 11.78 -7.42
C VAL A 46 1.16 11.78 -8.77
N PHE A 47 -0.14 11.53 -8.78
CA PHE A 47 -0.96 11.48 -9.99
C PHE A 47 -0.92 12.77 -10.82
N THR A 48 -0.87 13.93 -10.16
CA THR A 48 -0.81 15.23 -10.83
C THR A 48 0.61 15.72 -11.11
N GLY A 49 1.65 14.95 -10.76
CA GLY A 49 3.05 15.32 -10.95
C GLY A 49 3.50 16.51 -10.11
N ARG A 50 2.88 16.70 -8.94
CA ARG A 50 3.14 17.84 -8.05
C ARG A 50 4.05 17.53 -6.87
N VAL A 51 4.69 16.36 -6.88
CA VAL A 51 5.72 16.03 -5.89
C VAL A 51 6.98 16.82 -6.21
N PRO A 52 7.44 17.74 -5.34
CA PRO A 52 8.69 18.46 -5.57
C PRO A 52 9.86 17.48 -5.67
N GLU A 53 10.82 17.76 -6.56
CA GLU A 53 11.97 16.86 -6.77
C GLU A 53 12.76 16.61 -5.47
N SER A 54 12.91 17.62 -4.64
CA SER A 54 13.56 17.51 -3.33
C SER A 54 12.85 16.54 -2.36
N GLN A 55 11.58 16.19 -2.62
CA GLN A 55 10.78 15.29 -1.80
C GLN A 55 10.69 13.86 -2.35
N TRP A 56 11.21 13.59 -3.55
CA TRP A 56 11.14 12.24 -4.16
C TRP A 56 11.68 11.14 -3.27
N PRO A 57 12.86 11.29 -2.62
CA PRO A 57 13.37 10.25 -1.73
C PRO A 57 12.46 10.00 -0.52
N ALA A 58 11.93 11.07 0.09
CA ALA A 58 11.08 10.97 1.28
C ALA A 58 9.67 10.43 0.97
N MET A 59 9.16 10.72 -0.21
CA MET A 59 7.82 10.30 -0.63
C MET A 59 7.80 8.94 -1.35
N ARG A 60 8.95 8.32 -1.57
CA ARG A 60 9.00 7.00 -2.18
C ARG A 60 8.24 5.97 -1.33
N ALA A 61 7.26 5.31 -1.92
CA ALA A 61 6.53 4.23 -1.24
C ALA A 61 7.42 2.98 -1.07
N PRO A 62 7.24 2.19 -0.01
CA PRO A 62 8.13 1.06 0.30
C PRO A 62 8.34 0.05 -0.83
N LEU A 63 7.27 -0.27 -1.57
CA LEU A 63 7.28 -1.23 -2.67
C LEU A 63 6.87 -0.56 -4.00
N GLN A 64 7.24 0.71 -4.18
CA GLN A 64 6.99 1.46 -5.40
C GLN A 64 7.70 0.82 -6.60
N TYR A 65 7.01 0.80 -7.75
CA TYR A 65 7.60 0.46 -9.04
C TYR A 65 7.79 1.71 -9.88
N GLY A 66 8.89 1.75 -10.64
CA GLY A 66 9.26 2.93 -11.41
C GLY A 66 9.77 4.05 -10.52
N GLU A 67 9.98 5.20 -11.11
CA GLU A 67 10.60 6.35 -10.46
C GLU A 67 9.76 7.62 -10.68
N PHE A 68 9.86 8.57 -9.73
CA PHE A 68 9.33 9.90 -9.94
C PHE A 68 10.08 10.63 -11.08
N PRO A 69 9.41 11.52 -11.84
CA PRO A 69 7.99 11.80 -11.71
C PRO A 69 7.12 10.73 -12.38
N PHE A 70 7.58 10.13 -13.49
CA PHE A 70 6.83 9.16 -14.30
C PHE A 70 7.75 8.30 -15.17
N PRO A 71 7.33 7.07 -15.55
CA PRO A 71 6.14 6.36 -15.07
C PRO A 71 6.34 5.78 -13.68
N VAL A 72 5.30 5.80 -12.85
CA VAL A 72 5.35 5.26 -11.49
C VAL A 72 4.08 4.49 -11.15
N SER A 73 4.22 3.32 -10.54
CA SER A 73 3.13 2.62 -9.86
C SER A 73 3.28 2.87 -8.37
N TYR A 74 2.36 3.65 -7.83
CA TYR A 74 2.40 4.19 -6.49
C TYR A 74 1.19 3.73 -5.68
N GLY A 75 1.33 3.74 -4.37
CA GLY A 75 0.31 3.34 -3.40
C GLY A 75 0.94 2.58 -2.25
N TYR A 76 0.23 2.47 -1.14
CA TYR A 76 0.75 1.85 0.08
C TYR A 76 -0.36 1.29 0.98
N ALA A 77 -1.48 0.89 0.40
CA ALA A 77 -2.58 0.33 1.17
C ALA A 77 -3.26 -0.79 0.38
N ALA A 78 -2.71 -1.99 0.45
CA ALA A 78 -3.27 -3.18 -0.17
C ALA A 78 -3.67 -4.22 0.87
N VAL A 79 -4.84 -4.81 0.69
CA VAL A 79 -5.33 -5.97 1.44
C VAL A 79 -5.55 -7.11 0.46
N GLY A 80 -5.03 -8.27 0.77
CA GLY A 80 -5.16 -9.44 -0.08
C GLY A 80 -5.05 -10.75 0.67
N GLU A 81 -5.14 -11.85 -0.04
CA GLU A 81 -4.99 -13.20 0.47
C GLU A 81 -3.67 -13.81 -0.01
N VAL A 82 -2.91 -14.35 0.91
CA VAL A 82 -1.64 -15.03 0.59
C VAL A 82 -1.94 -16.37 -0.10
N ARG A 83 -1.53 -16.51 -1.36
CA ARG A 83 -1.69 -17.75 -2.14
C ARG A 83 -0.49 -18.67 -1.99
N GLU A 84 0.71 -18.10 -2.01
CA GLU A 84 1.97 -18.82 -1.85
C GLU A 84 2.87 -18.07 -0.89
N GLY A 85 3.70 -18.78 -0.12
CA GLY A 85 4.61 -18.19 0.86
C GLY A 85 4.72 -19.06 2.12
N PRO A 86 5.24 -18.52 3.22
CA PRO A 86 5.38 -19.23 4.48
C PRO A 86 4.04 -19.80 4.97
N ASP A 87 4.07 -21.02 5.52
CA ASP A 87 2.86 -21.74 5.97
C ASP A 87 2.02 -20.93 6.96
N ALA A 88 2.66 -20.14 7.83
CA ALA A 88 1.98 -19.28 8.79
C ALA A 88 1.10 -18.19 8.15
N LEU A 89 1.36 -17.83 6.89
CA LEU A 89 0.63 -16.80 6.16
C LEU A 89 -0.29 -17.35 5.07
N ARG A 90 -0.06 -18.58 4.61
CA ARG A 90 -0.83 -19.17 3.50
C ARG A 90 -2.33 -19.20 3.81
N GLY A 91 -3.14 -18.71 2.88
CA GLY A 91 -4.58 -18.57 3.03
C GLY A 91 -5.04 -17.46 3.96
N ARG A 92 -4.10 -16.75 4.62
CA ARG A 92 -4.44 -15.63 5.52
C ARG A 92 -4.69 -14.36 4.70
N ARG A 93 -5.61 -13.53 5.22
CA ARG A 93 -5.74 -12.15 4.76
C ARG A 93 -4.64 -11.32 5.40
N VAL A 94 -4.00 -10.49 4.57
CA VAL A 94 -2.89 -9.62 5.00
C VAL A 94 -3.08 -8.20 4.49
N PHE A 95 -2.58 -7.23 5.26
CA PHE A 95 -2.33 -5.87 4.82
C PHE A 95 -0.86 -5.74 4.43
N CYS A 96 -0.58 -5.00 3.35
CA CYS A 96 0.77 -4.70 2.92
C CYS A 96 0.86 -3.26 2.38
N LEU A 97 1.98 -2.59 2.63
CA LEU A 97 2.30 -1.28 2.04
C LEU A 97 2.71 -1.46 0.57
N HIS A 98 1.75 -1.80 -0.28
CA HIS A 98 1.97 -2.11 -1.69
C HIS A 98 1.11 -1.22 -2.60
N PRO A 99 1.62 -0.83 -3.79
CA PRO A 99 0.85 -0.14 -4.84
C PRO A 99 -0.39 -0.92 -5.30
N HIS A 100 -1.20 -0.28 -6.16
CA HIS A 100 -2.46 -0.82 -6.67
C HIS A 100 -2.21 -1.88 -7.76
N HIS A 101 -1.95 -3.11 -7.33
CA HIS A 101 -1.83 -4.30 -8.19
C HIS A 101 -2.93 -5.30 -7.84
N ASP A 102 -3.42 -6.07 -8.80
CA ASP A 102 -4.39 -7.15 -8.54
C ASP A 102 -3.74 -8.42 -7.97
N ALA A 103 -2.43 -8.59 -8.16
CA ALA A 103 -1.59 -9.55 -7.43
C ALA A 103 -0.16 -9.01 -7.36
N PHE A 104 0.57 -9.41 -6.32
CA PHE A 104 1.95 -8.97 -6.12
C PHE A 104 2.75 -9.94 -5.26
N ILE A 105 4.08 -9.81 -5.32
CA ILE A 105 5.02 -10.49 -4.43
C ILE A 105 5.63 -9.46 -3.49
N ALA A 106 5.63 -9.77 -2.21
CA ALA A 106 6.24 -8.93 -1.18
C ALA A 106 7.05 -9.78 -0.18
N PRO A 107 8.02 -9.17 0.53
CA PRO A 107 8.61 -9.84 1.68
C PRO A 107 7.53 -10.27 2.67
N ALA A 108 7.57 -11.52 3.13
CA ALA A 108 6.58 -12.06 4.05
C ALA A 108 6.48 -11.25 5.35
N ALA A 109 7.60 -10.68 5.81
CA ALA A 109 7.65 -9.79 6.97
C ALA A 109 6.83 -8.50 6.80
N MET A 110 6.53 -8.07 5.57
CA MET A 110 5.68 -6.91 5.29
C MET A 110 4.20 -7.28 5.13
N CYS A 111 3.86 -8.57 5.15
CA CYS A 111 2.51 -9.08 5.04
C CYS A 111 1.88 -9.22 6.44
N ILE A 112 1.21 -8.18 6.91
CA ILE A 112 0.65 -8.13 8.26
C ILE A 112 -0.73 -8.81 8.28
N PRO A 113 -0.93 -9.89 9.07
CA PRO A 113 -2.22 -10.57 9.14
C PRO A 113 -3.35 -9.63 9.59
N VAL A 114 -4.44 -9.64 8.85
CA VAL A 114 -5.67 -8.90 9.18
C VAL A 114 -6.55 -9.76 10.07
N PRO A 115 -6.99 -9.28 11.25
CA PRO A 115 -7.93 -9.99 12.09
C PRO A 115 -9.26 -10.31 11.37
N ASP A 116 -9.84 -11.47 11.60
CA ASP A 116 -11.03 -11.94 10.88
C ASP A 116 -12.24 -11.00 11.05
N ALA A 117 -12.36 -10.36 12.20
CA ALA A 117 -13.43 -9.39 12.47
C ALA A 117 -13.29 -8.07 11.70
N VAL A 118 -12.14 -7.79 11.08
CA VAL A 118 -11.89 -6.54 10.33
C VAL A 118 -12.19 -6.78 8.85
N PRO A 119 -13.21 -6.14 8.26
CA PRO A 119 -13.50 -6.27 6.83
C PRO A 119 -12.42 -5.59 5.97
N ASP A 120 -12.19 -6.09 4.74
CA ASP A 120 -11.14 -5.63 3.84
C ASP A 120 -11.18 -4.11 3.62
N ARG A 121 -12.38 -3.53 3.41
CA ARG A 121 -12.56 -2.08 3.23
C ARG A 121 -12.18 -1.22 4.45
N ARG A 122 -12.05 -1.80 5.63
CA ARG A 122 -11.50 -1.14 6.83
C ARG A 122 -10.03 -1.42 6.98
N ALA A 123 -9.59 -2.63 6.67
CA ALA A 123 -8.19 -3.01 6.74
C ALA A 123 -7.29 -2.16 5.83
N VAL A 124 -7.79 -1.70 4.66
CA VAL A 124 -7.05 -0.78 3.78
C VAL A 124 -6.73 0.58 4.43
N LEU A 125 -7.38 0.94 5.53
CA LEU A 125 -7.12 2.16 6.29
C LEU A 125 -6.01 1.99 7.34
N ALA A 126 -5.33 0.84 7.40
CA ALA A 126 -4.34 0.56 8.45
C ALA A 126 -3.21 1.61 8.47
N ALA A 127 -2.67 2.02 7.32
CA ALA A 127 -1.65 3.06 7.26
C ALA A 127 -2.16 4.44 7.75
N ASN A 128 -3.42 4.78 7.43
CA ASN A 128 -4.04 6.01 7.93
C ASN A 128 -4.29 5.93 9.45
N MET A 129 -4.67 4.77 9.95
CA MET A 129 -4.89 4.54 11.37
C MET A 129 -3.58 4.61 12.15
N GLU A 130 -2.48 4.07 11.60
CA GLU A 130 -1.14 4.22 12.17
C GLU A 130 -0.79 5.69 12.37
N THR A 131 -0.98 6.53 11.34
CA THR A 131 -0.76 7.97 11.43
C THR A 131 -1.61 8.61 12.53
N ALA A 132 -2.90 8.25 12.61
CA ALA A 132 -3.80 8.78 13.65
C ALA A 132 -3.35 8.37 15.06
N VAL A 133 -2.89 7.13 15.25
CA VAL A 133 -2.38 6.64 16.54
C VAL A 133 -1.10 7.38 16.92
N ASN A 134 -0.16 7.59 15.99
CA ASN A 134 1.06 8.34 16.23
C ASN A 134 0.78 9.79 16.65
N VAL A 135 -0.16 10.47 15.99
CA VAL A 135 -0.60 11.82 16.38
C VAL A 135 -1.12 11.84 17.82
N LEU A 136 -1.92 10.85 18.23
CA LEU A 136 -2.42 10.76 19.60
C LEU A 136 -1.30 10.51 20.61
N TRP A 137 -0.32 9.67 20.27
CA TRP A 137 0.83 9.42 21.14
C TRP A 137 1.71 10.64 21.31
N ASP A 138 1.92 11.40 20.25
CA ASP A 138 2.73 12.63 20.27
C ASP A 138 2.01 13.77 21.02
N ALA A 139 0.72 13.96 20.73
CA ALA A 139 -0.08 15.02 21.35
C ALA A 139 -0.45 14.73 22.83
N ARG A 140 -0.49 13.43 23.22
CA ARG A 140 -0.84 12.96 24.58
C ARG A 140 -2.08 13.66 25.16
N PRO A 141 -3.22 13.68 24.44
CA PRO A 141 -4.40 14.39 24.90
C PRO A 141 -4.92 13.78 26.20
N LEU A 142 -5.37 14.64 27.13
CA LEU A 142 -5.99 14.24 28.38
C LEU A 142 -7.51 14.07 28.20
N VAL A 143 -8.12 13.27 29.07
CA VAL A 143 -9.58 13.08 29.09
C VAL A 143 -10.28 14.41 29.35
N GLY A 144 -11.19 14.80 28.45
CA GLY A 144 -11.94 16.07 28.54
C GLY A 144 -11.32 17.26 27.81
N GLU A 145 -10.13 17.11 27.24
CA GLU A 145 -9.57 18.14 26.37
C GLU A 145 -10.33 18.22 25.03
N ARG A 146 -10.39 19.44 24.48
CA ARG A 146 -10.94 19.68 23.16
C ARG A 146 -9.79 19.79 22.15
N ALA A 147 -9.77 18.89 21.18
CA ALA A 147 -8.83 18.96 20.07
C ALA A 147 -9.48 19.61 18.86
N LEU A 148 -8.76 20.52 18.20
CA LEU A 148 -9.10 21.06 16.90
C LEU A 148 -8.19 20.40 15.85
N VAL A 149 -8.80 19.86 14.78
CA VAL A 149 -8.09 19.25 13.65
C VAL A 149 -8.37 20.05 12.37
#